data_a08620d7c663af24c1c5bc3b5094e6ab
#
_entry.id   a08620d7c663af24c1c5bc3b5094e6ab
#
_cell.length_a   1.000
_cell.length_b   1.000
_cell.length_c   1.000
_cell.angle_alpha   90.00
_cell.angle_beta   90.00
_cell.angle_gamma   90.00
#
_symmetry.space_group_name_H-M   'P 1'
#
loop_
_entity.id
_entity.type
_entity.pdbx_description
1 polymer ?
#
loop_
_entity_poly.entity_id
_entity_poly.type
_entity_poly.pdbx_seq_one_letter_code
_entity_poly.pdbx_strand_id
1 'polypeptide(L)' 'MNLAEQMQAQIALNKVLPLIQMQLTNNSFALVDYQDGLQELLIQNGFDVSYNQRECQLVVKFKTNTGFWSDR' A
#
# COMPACT_ATOMS: atom_id res chain seq x y z
N MET A 1 6.18 -16.16 -6.67
CA MET A 1 6.25 -15.05 -7.64
C MET A 1 7.56 -15.13 -8.38
N ASN A 2 7.53 -15.09 -9.72
CA ASN A 2 8.77 -15.16 -10.50
C ASN A 2 9.40 -13.78 -10.60
N LEU A 3 10.61 -13.74 -11.16
CA LEU A 3 11.38 -12.50 -11.23
C LEU A 3 10.67 -11.42 -12.03
N ALA A 4 10.03 -11.78 -13.15
CA ALA A 4 9.35 -10.81 -13.98
C ALA A 4 8.18 -10.17 -13.23
N GLU A 5 7.44 -10.96 -12.48
CA GLU A 5 6.33 -10.43 -11.67
C GLU A 5 6.83 -9.52 -10.56
N GLN A 6 7.95 -9.88 -9.93
CA GLN A 6 8.54 -9.04 -8.91
C GLN A 6 8.99 -7.70 -9.48
N MET A 7 9.59 -7.73 -10.66
CA MET A 7 10.03 -6.50 -11.31
C MET A 7 8.85 -5.61 -11.68
N GLN A 8 7.78 -6.20 -12.20
CA GLN A 8 6.58 -5.42 -12.53
C GLN A 8 5.94 -4.82 -11.29
N ALA A 9 5.88 -5.58 -10.20
CA ALA A 9 5.33 -5.06 -8.95
C ALA A 9 6.18 -3.92 -8.41
N GLN A 10 7.52 -4.03 -8.53
CA GLN A 10 8.40 -2.97 -8.08
C GLN A 10 8.24 -1.70 -8.92
N ILE A 11 8.07 -1.85 -10.23
CA ILE A 11 7.81 -0.71 -11.10
C ILE A 11 6.49 -0.03 -10.72
N ALA A 12 5.46 -0.84 -10.48
CA ALA A 12 4.18 -0.31 -10.05
C ALA A 12 4.31 0.43 -8.72
N LEU A 13 5.05 -0.13 -7.78
CA LEU A 13 5.29 0.50 -6.49
C LEU A 13 5.94 1.87 -6.68
N ASN A 14 6.96 1.94 -7.50
CA ASN A 14 7.68 3.19 -7.73
C ASN A 14 6.76 4.27 -8.33
N LYS A 15 5.78 3.84 -9.14
CA LYS A 15 4.84 4.77 -9.73
C LYS A 15 3.78 5.26 -8.74
N VAL A 16 3.33 4.37 -7.85
CA VAL A 16 2.22 4.74 -6.96
C VAL A 16 2.69 5.41 -5.68
N LEU A 17 3.94 5.23 -5.28
CA LEU A 17 4.42 5.83 -4.04
C LEU A 17 4.21 7.34 -3.97
N PRO A 18 4.56 8.12 -5.00
CA PRO A 18 4.30 9.56 -4.96
C PRO A 18 2.82 9.89 -4.87
N LEU A 19 1.99 9.11 -5.56
CA LEU A 19 0.54 9.30 -5.51
C LEU A 19 -0.01 9.02 -4.12
N ILE A 20 0.47 7.94 -3.50
CA ILE A 20 0.07 7.58 -2.14
C ILE A 20 0.47 8.70 -1.17
N GLN A 21 1.69 9.19 -1.27
CA GLN A 21 2.16 10.24 -0.39
C GLN A 21 1.34 11.52 -0.56
N MET A 22 1.02 11.87 -1.79
CA MET A 22 0.19 13.04 -2.05
C MET A 22 -1.20 12.88 -1.45
N GLN A 23 -1.83 11.72 -1.66
CA GLN A 23 -3.16 11.47 -1.11
C GLN A 23 -3.15 11.47 0.41
N LEU A 24 -2.15 10.83 1.03
CA LEU A 24 -2.06 10.75 2.48
C LEU A 24 -1.74 12.09 3.13
N THR A 25 -1.17 13.01 2.37
CA THR A 25 -0.96 14.37 2.87
C THR A 25 -2.29 15.09 3.09
N ASN A 26 -3.28 14.80 2.26
CA ASN A 26 -4.56 15.49 2.28
C ASN A 26 -5.70 14.67 2.86
N ASN A 27 -5.55 13.36 2.94
CA ASN A 27 -6.61 12.45 3.35
C ASN A 27 -6.07 11.43 4.34
N SER A 28 -6.99 10.72 5.00
CA SER A 28 -6.61 9.68 5.95
C SER A 28 -6.21 8.37 5.27
N PHE A 29 -6.46 8.24 3.98
CA PHE A 29 -6.12 7.04 3.22
C PHE A 29 -5.88 7.39 1.76
N ALA A 30 -5.23 6.48 1.05
CA ALA A 30 -4.98 6.59 -0.39
C ALA A 30 -5.60 5.40 -1.10
N LEU A 31 -6.04 5.62 -2.34
CA LEU A 31 -6.58 4.56 -3.18
C LEU A 31 -5.68 4.37 -4.39
N VAL A 32 -5.33 3.12 -4.65
CA VAL A 32 -4.54 2.77 -5.83
C VAL A 32 -5.14 1.53 -6.47
N ASP A 33 -4.96 1.41 -7.79
CA ASP A 33 -5.46 0.25 -8.51
C ASP A 33 -4.75 -1.01 -8.06
N TYR A 34 -5.51 -2.10 -7.95
CA TYR A 34 -4.94 -3.38 -7.57
C TYR A 34 -3.97 -3.88 -8.64
N GLN A 35 -2.83 -4.38 -8.20
CA GLN A 35 -1.87 -5.09 -9.05
C GLN A 35 -1.27 -6.23 -8.25
N ASP A 36 -0.96 -7.32 -8.95
CA ASP A 36 -0.39 -8.50 -8.31
C ASP A 36 0.94 -8.15 -7.64
N GLY A 37 1.06 -8.52 -6.39
CA GLY A 37 2.30 -8.29 -5.64
C GLY A 37 2.46 -6.90 -5.06
N LEU A 38 1.63 -5.95 -5.48
CA LEU A 38 1.76 -4.57 -5.01
C LEU A 38 1.40 -4.45 -3.54
N GLN A 39 0.37 -5.17 -3.08
CA GLN A 39 -0.04 -5.11 -1.69
C GLN A 39 1.09 -5.52 -0.76
N GLU A 40 1.75 -6.62 -1.07
CA GLU A 40 2.86 -7.11 -0.25
C GLU A 40 4.00 -6.11 -0.18
N LEU A 41 4.31 -5.48 -1.32
CA LEU A 41 5.40 -4.50 -1.35
C LEU A 41 5.05 -3.27 -0.52
N LEU A 42 3.81 -2.83 -0.57
CA LEU A 42 3.39 -1.68 0.24
C LEU A 42 3.44 -2.02 1.72
N ILE A 43 3.03 -3.21 2.10
CA ILE A 43 3.13 -3.65 3.49
C ILE A 43 4.59 -3.68 3.94
N GLN A 44 5.49 -4.17 3.09
CA GLN A 44 6.91 -4.20 3.39
C GLN A 44 7.49 -2.79 3.54
N ASN A 45 6.89 -1.82 2.89
CA ASN A 45 7.32 -0.42 3.00
C ASN A 45 6.69 0.31 4.19
N GLY A 46 5.94 -0.39 5.03
CA GLY A 46 5.43 0.20 6.27
C GLY A 46 4.04 0.78 6.18
N PHE A 47 3.30 0.45 5.12
CA PHE A 47 1.91 0.90 5.00
C PHE A 47 0.95 -0.17 5.48
N ASP A 48 -0.23 0.26 5.88
CA ASP A 48 -1.34 -0.62 6.20
C ASP A 48 -2.24 -0.68 4.97
N VAL A 49 -2.38 -1.85 4.37
CA VAL A 49 -3.03 -2.00 3.07
C VAL A 49 -4.18 -3.00 3.17
N SER A 50 -5.33 -2.60 2.67
CA SER A 50 -6.52 -3.45 2.57
C SER A 50 -6.94 -3.55 1.11
N TYR A 51 -7.56 -4.67 0.74
CA TYR A 51 -8.05 -4.87 -0.61
C TYR A 51 -9.56 -4.63 -0.65
N ASN A 52 -10.00 -3.79 -1.58
CA ASN A 52 -11.41 -3.53 -1.81
C ASN A 52 -11.84 -4.28 -3.07
N GLN A 53 -12.53 -5.40 -2.88
CA GLN A 53 -12.97 -6.25 -3.98
C GLN A 53 -13.94 -5.54 -4.93
N ARG A 54 -14.82 -4.73 -4.37
CA ARG A 54 -15.82 -4.04 -5.18
C ARG A 54 -15.20 -3.15 -6.23
N GLU A 55 -14.19 -2.43 -5.82
CA GLU A 55 -13.57 -1.41 -6.67
C GLU A 55 -12.31 -1.90 -7.33
N CYS A 56 -11.85 -3.10 -7.01
CA CYS A 56 -10.56 -3.63 -7.46
C CYS A 56 -9.43 -2.65 -7.13
N GLN A 57 -9.46 -2.11 -5.91
CA GLN A 57 -8.49 -1.12 -5.46
C GLN A 57 -7.89 -1.52 -4.13
N LEU A 58 -6.69 -1.02 -3.89
CA LEU A 58 -6.05 -1.13 -2.59
C LEU A 58 -6.26 0.15 -1.81
N VAL A 59 -6.64 0.00 -0.54
CA VAL A 59 -6.78 1.13 0.38
C VAL A 59 -5.52 1.17 1.23
N VAL A 60 -4.77 2.25 1.13
CA VAL A 60 -3.46 2.37 1.75
C VAL A 60 -3.53 3.43 2.83
N LYS A 61 -3.03 3.10 4.01
CA LYS A 61 -2.98 4.04 5.14
C LYS A 61 -1.60 3.99 5.74
N PHE A 62 -1.25 5.04 6.48
CA PHE A 62 -0.06 4.96 7.31
C PHE A 62 -0.28 3.89 8.37
N LYS A 63 0.72 3.05 8.56
CA LYS A 63 0.66 2.04 9.60
C LYS A 63 0.78 2.73 10.95
N THR A 64 -0.18 2.45 11.84
CA THR A 64 -0.16 3.02 13.18
C THR A 64 0.51 2.05 14.13
N ASN A 65 1.12 2.59 15.17
CA ASN A 65 1.77 1.79 16.20
C ASN A 65 0.98 1.83 17.50
N THR A 66 -0.32 2.04 17.40
CA THR A 66 -1.14 2.15 18.59
C THR A 66 -1.13 0.88 19.43
N GLY A 67 -1.05 -0.28 18.76
CA GLY A 67 -0.94 -1.54 19.50
C GLY A 67 0.28 -1.61 20.39
N PHE A 68 1.37 -1.03 19.93
CA PHE A 68 2.59 -0.95 20.72
C PHE A 68 2.36 -0.18 22.02
N TRP A 69 1.65 0.92 21.94
CA TRP A 69 1.37 1.74 23.12
C TRP A 69 0.38 1.07 24.07
N SER A 70 -0.56 0.33 23.51
CA SER A 70 -1.58 -0.29 24.35
C SER A 70 -1.03 -1.40 25.23
N ASP A 71 0.17 -1.85 24.97
CA ASP A 71 0.83 -2.85 25.80
C ASP A 71 1.30 -2.32 27.15
N ARG A 72 1.16 -1.05 27.34
CA ARG A 72 1.59 -0.41 28.59
C ARG A 72 0.48 -0.40 29.65
#